data_e57dd47f7b9ce63a3e785aeb06ddfa6c
#
_entry.id   e57dd47f7b9ce63a3e785aeb06ddfa6c
#
_cell.length_a   1.000
_cell.length_b   1.000
_cell.length_c   1.000
_cell.angle_alpha   90.00
_cell.angle_beta   90.00
_cell.angle_gamma   90.00
#
_symmetry.space_group_name_H-M   'P 1'
#
loop_
_entity.id
_entity.type
_entity.pdbx_description
1 polymer ?
#
loop_
_entity_poly.entity_id
_entity_poly.type
_entity_poly.pdbx_seq_one_letter_code
_entity_poly.pdbx_strand_id
1 'polypeptide(L)'
;MVNGRLRDTSLIVNLDALRHNIQEQKKVLPENSKILAVVKANAYGNGLIPVAQTAMTSGASGLCVAILDEALELRDNGIEAMTLVLGI
;
A
#
# COMPACT_ATOMS: atom_id res chain seq x y z
N MET A 1 -13.77 20.18 3.03
CA MET A 1 -13.36 20.33 2.88
C MET A 1 -13.00 20.58 2.99
N VAL A 2 -12.79 20.36 3.38
CA VAL A 2 -12.27 20.65 3.31
C VAL A 2 -11.74 20.75 3.12
N ASN A 3 -11.54 20.86 3.04
CA ASN A 3 -10.83 20.98 2.76
C ASN A 3 -10.01 21.14 2.55
N GLY A 4 -9.69 21.59 2.50
CA GLY A 4 -8.60 22.01 1.70
C GLY A 4 -7.30 21.67 2.31
N ARG A 5 -6.88 22.31 3.28
CA ARG A 5 -5.64 21.93 3.95
C ARG A 5 -5.72 20.58 4.52
N LEU A 6 -6.88 20.16 4.87
CA LEU A 6 -7.05 18.81 5.33
C LEU A 6 -6.71 17.82 4.24
N ARG A 7 -6.94 18.21 3.00
CA ARG A 7 -6.59 17.35 1.89
C ARG A 7 -5.11 17.06 1.85
N ASP A 8 -4.31 18.09 2.08
CA ASP A 8 -2.87 17.89 2.06
C ASP A 8 -2.47 16.90 3.13
N THR A 9 -3.05 17.02 4.29
CA THR A 9 -2.75 16.09 5.37
C THR A 9 -3.14 14.68 5.01
N SER A 10 -4.32 14.52 4.40
CA SER A 10 -4.81 13.19 4.08
C SER A 10 -4.02 12.54 2.96
N LEU A 11 -3.34 13.32 2.13
CA LEU A 11 -2.55 12.75 1.05
C LEU A 11 -1.16 12.34 1.46
N ILE A 12 -0.72 12.74 2.63
CA ILE A 12 0.61 12.38 3.09
C ILE A 12 0.49 11.10 3.92
N VAL A 13 1.05 10.04 3.40
CA VAL A 13 1.04 8.77 4.12
C VAL A 13 2.21 8.76 5.08
N ASN A 14 1.88 8.51 6.32
CA ASN A 14 2.88 8.20 7.32
C ASN A 14 3.16 6.70 7.21
N LEU A 15 4.36 6.33 6.81
CA LEU A 15 4.71 4.93 6.63
C LEU A 15 4.66 4.15 7.94
N ASP A 16 4.92 4.82 9.06
CA ASP A 16 4.78 4.18 10.36
C ASP A 16 3.32 3.86 10.66
N ALA A 17 2.40 4.73 10.27
CA ALA A 17 0.98 4.47 10.45
C ALA A 17 0.53 3.31 9.58
N LEU A 18 1.03 3.23 8.36
CA LEU A 18 0.72 2.11 7.48
C LEU A 18 1.20 0.79 8.09
N ARG A 19 2.44 0.78 8.57
CA ARG A 19 2.99 -0.40 9.22
C ARG A 19 2.14 -0.80 10.42
N HIS A 20 1.80 0.18 11.25
CA HIS A 20 0.99 -0.08 12.44
C HIS A 20 -0.35 -0.69 12.07
N ASN A 21 -1.02 -0.11 11.07
CA ASN A 21 -2.33 -0.59 10.66
C ASN A 21 -2.28 -2.04 10.17
N ILE A 22 -1.28 -2.37 9.37
CA ILE A 22 -1.15 -3.74 8.87
C ILE A 22 -0.89 -4.69 10.03
N GLN A 23 -0.02 -4.32 10.94
CA GLN A 23 0.30 -5.17 12.08
C GLN A 23 -0.90 -5.37 13.00
N GLU A 24 -1.71 -4.33 13.20
CA GLU A 24 -2.91 -4.46 14.02
C GLU A 24 -3.94 -5.34 13.35
N GLN A 25 -4.09 -5.24 12.04
CA GLN A 25 -5.02 -6.11 11.33
C GLN A 25 -4.61 -7.58 11.44
N LYS A 26 -3.31 -7.85 11.39
CA LYS A 26 -2.83 -9.21 11.50
C LYS A 26 -3.18 -9.82 12.85
N LYS A 27 -3.25 -9.01 13.89
CA LYS A 27 -3.57 -9.52 15.23
C LYS A 27 -5.01 -10.00 15.35
N VAL A 28 -5.92 -9.39 14.59
CA VAL A 28 -7.35 -9.69 14.73
C VAL A 28 -7.88 -10.63 13.66
N LEU A 29 -7.11 -10.87 12.62
CA LEU A 29 -7.55 -11.76 11.55
C LEU A 29 -7.17 -13.20 11.86
N PRO A 30 -7.96 -14.16 11.36
CA PRO A 30 -7.58 -15.57 11.50
C PRO A 30 -6.19 -15.83 10.94
N GLU A 31 -5.53 -16.84 11.48
CA GLU A 31 -4.13 -17.10 11.20
C GLU A 31 -3.84 -17.31 9.72
N ASN A 32 -4.79 -17.90 9.00
CA ASN A 32 -4.59 -18.19 7.58
C ASN A 32 -5.15 -17.12 6.67
N SER A 33 -5.55 -15.98 7.22
CA SER A 33 -6.04 -14.86 6.40
C SER A 33 -4.88 -14.12 5.77
N LYS A 34 -5.17 -13.48 4.64
CA LYS A 34 -4.18 -12.70 3.91
C LYS A 34 -4.59 -11.25 3.86
N ILE A 35 -3.59 -10.37 3.91
CA ILE A 35 -3.80 -8.94 3.80
C ILE A 35 -3.22 -8.50 2.48
N LEU A 36 -4.06 -7.91 1.63
CA LEU A 36 -3.61 -7.30 0.38
C LEU A 36 -3.68 -5.81 0.55
N ALA A 37 -2.52 -5.17 0.49
CA ALA A 37 -2.44 -3.73 0.68
C ALA A 37 -2.69 -3.01 -0.64
N VAL A 38 -3.63 -2.07 -0.65
CA VAL A 38 -3.88 -1.25 -1.83
C VAL A 38 -2.85 -0.14 -1.86
N VAL A 39 -2.04 -0.11 -2.91
CA VAL A 39 -1.01 0.92 -3.05
C VAL A 39 -1.29 1.71 -4.32
N LYS A 40 -1.07 3.02 -4.24
CA LYS A 40 -1.34 3.92 -5.36
C LYS A 40 -0.12 4.80 -5.59
N ALA A 41 0.24 4.93 -6.84
CA ALA A 41 1.33 5.80 -7.21
C ALA A 41 0.96 7.24 -6.87
N ASN A 42 1.85 7.96 -6.23
CA ASN A 42 1.72 9.39 -5.97
C ASN A 42 0.54 9.78 -5.08
N ALA A 43 -0.28 8.84 -4.65
CA ALA A 43 -1.46 9.20 -3.87
C ALA A 43 -1.10 9.69 -2.47
N TYR A 44 0.04 9.29 -1.99
CA TYR A 44 0.40 9.51 -0.60
C TYR A 44 1.64 10.37 -0.42
N GLY A 45 2.18 10.91 -1.50
CA GLY A 45 3.37 11.72 -1.41
C GLY A 45 4.66 10.97 -1.19
N ASN A 46 4.61 9.67 -0.97
CA ASN A 46 5.80 8.85 -0.77
C ASN A 46 6.16 8.03 -2.01
N GLY A 47 5.27 8.00 -2.99
CA GLY A 47 5.49 7.20 -4.18
C GLY A 47 5.10 5.75 -3.98
N LEU A 48 5.00 5.04 -5.08
CA LEU A 48 4.54 3.66 -5.09
C LEU A 48 5.51 2.72 -4.38
N ILE A 49 6.80 2.87 -4.64
CA ILE A 49 7.77 1.89 -4.18
C ILE A 49 7.96 1.92 -2.65
N PRO A 50 8.17 3.07 -2.00
CA PRO A 50 8.30 3.06 -0.55
C PRO A 50 7.05 2.54 0.16
N VAL A 51 5.86 2.87 -0.35
CA VAL A 51 4.62 2.39 0.25
C VAL A 51 4.51 0.88 0.10
N ALA A 52 4.81 0.35 -1.09
CA ALA A 52 4.75 -1.08 -1.31
C ALA A 52 5.77 -1.83 -0.46
N GLN A 53 6.99 -1.30 -0.35
CA GLN A 53 8.01 -1.94 0.47
C GLN A 53 7.58 -1.98 1.94
N THR A 54 7.04 -0.87 2.44
CA THR A 54 6.59 -0.82 3.83
C THR A 54 5.46 -1.81 4.06
N ALA A 55 4.50 -1.91 3.13
CA ALA A 55 3.41 -2.86 3.26
C ALA A 55 3.94 -4.29 3.36
N MET A 56 4.86 -4.66 2.48
CA MET A 56 5.37 -6.02 2.48
C MET A 56 6.20 -6.34 3.72
N THR A 57 7.03 -5.41 4.17
CA THR A 57 7.83 -5.65 5.36
C THR A 57 6.99 -5.62 6.63
N SER A 58 5.81 -5.04 6.58
CA SER A 58 4.90 -5.00 7.74
C SER A 58 4.04 -6.24 7.86
N GLY A 59 4.03 -7.10 6.85
CA GLY A 59 3.30 -8.35 6.92
C GLY A 59 2.17 -8.51 5.93
N ALA A 60 2.02 -7.61 4.97
CA ALA A 60 1.05 -7.81 3.91
C ALA A 60 1.43 -9.04 3.10
N SER A 61 0.43 -9.77 2.63
CA SER A 61 0.64 -10.97 1.82
C SER A 61 0.82 -10.63 0.35
N GLY A 62 0.32 -9.49 -0.08
CA GLY A 62 0.43 -9.06 -1.45
C GLY A 62 -0.04 -7.64 -1.60
N LEU A 63 -0.10 -7.17 -2.83
CA LEU A 63 -0.40 -5.78 -3.14
C LEU A 63 -1.53 -5.71 -4.16
N CYS A 64 -2.30 -4.62 -4.10
CA CYS A 64 -3.28 -4.30 -5.12
C CYS A 64 -2.91 -2.97 -5.74
N VAL A 65 -2.93 -2.90 -7.05
CA VAL A 65 -2.66 -1.66 -7.77
C VAL A 65 -3.82 -1.39 -8.74
N ALA A 66 -3.94 -0.14 -9.15
CA ALA A 66 -5.05 0.23 -10.01
C ALA A 66 -4.84 -0.20 -11.45
N ILE A 67 -3.64 -0.04 -11.97
CA ILE A 67 -3.36 -0.28 -13.39
C ILE A 67 -2.11 -1.13 -13.54
N LEU A 68 -1.99 -1.73 -14.72
CA LEU A 68 -0.88 -2.63 -15.01
C LEU A 68 0.48 -1.95 -14.91
N ASP A 69 0.57 -0.69 -15.35
CA ASP A 69 1.85 0.03 -15.31
C ASP A 69 2.41 0.09 -13.90
N GLU A 70 1.55 0.22 -12.90
CA GLU A 70 2.00 0.21 -11.52
C GLU A 70 2.58 -1.14 -11.12
N ALA A 71 1.93 -2.21 -11.57
CA ALA A 71 2.45 -3.55 -11.29
C ALA A 71 3.82 -3.76 -11.93
N LEU A 72 3.99 -3.25 -13.15
CA LEU A 72 5.27 -3.36 -13.84
C LEU A 72 6.34 -2.56 -13.13
N GLU A 73 5.99 -1.37 -12.63
CA GLU A 73 6.93 -0.56 -11.88
C GLU A 73 7.41 -1.29 -10.62
N LEU A 74 6.51 -1.99 -9.94
CA LEU A 74 6.90 -2.78 -8.77
C LEU A 74 7.93 -3.84 -9.14
N ARG A 75 7.68 -4.56 -10.23
CA ARG A 75 8.62 -5.60 -10.69
C ARG A 75 9.96 -5.01 -11.08
N ASP A 76 9.95 -3.86 -11.77
CA ASP A 76 11.18 -3.21 -12.18
C ASP A 76 12.03 -2.79 -10.98
N ASN A 77 11.41 -2.59 -9.83
CA ASN A 77 12.12 -2.20 -8.61
C ASN A 77 12.35 -3.38 -7.67
N GLY A 78 12.21 -4.59 -8.16
CA GLY A 78 12.58 -5.78 -7.40
C GLY A 78 11.52 -6.27 -6.42
N ILE A 79 10.32 -5.72 -6.48
CA ILE A 79 9.23 -6.17 -5.61
C ILE A 79 8.49 -7.28 -6.33
N GLU A 80 8.62 -8.50 -5.81
CA GLU A 80 8.06 -9.68 -6.46
C GLU A 80 6.85 -10.25 -5.74
N ALA A 81 6.22 -9.43 -4.91
CA ALA A 81 5.02 -9.85 -4.20
C ALA A 81 3.88 -10.13 -5.16
N MET A 82 2.94 -10.97 -4.72
CA MET A 82 1.70 -11.16 -5.46
C MET A 82 1.04 -9.80 -5.65
N THR A 83 0.67 -9.48 -6.87
CA THR A 83 0.10 -8.17 -7.18
C THR A 83 -1.17 -8.34 -7.98
N LEU A 84 -2.25 -7.80 -7.46
CA LEU A 84 -3.55 -7.82 -8.11
C LEU A 84 -3.77 -6.48 -8.81
N VAL A 85 -4.09 -6.52 -10.09
CA VAL A 85 -4.39 -5.30 -10.86
C VAL A 85 -5.89 -5.15 -10.91
N LEU A 86 -6.39 -4.06 -10.36
CA LEU A 86 -7.83 -3.87 -10.24
C LEU A 86 -8.49 -3.38 -11.52
N GLY A 87 -7.75 -2.70 -12.37
CA GLY A 87 -8.29 -2.26 -13.65
C GLY A 87 -9.22 -1.07 -13.56
N ILE A 88 -8.98 -0.20 -12.61
CA ILE A 88 -9.87 0.95 -12.41
C ILE A 88 -9.22 2.27 -12.82
#